data_6bbea3bd8edb6432239bf82544163568
#
_entry.id   6bbea3bd8edb6432239bf82544163568
#
_cell.length_a   1.000
_cell.length_b   1.000
_cell.length_c   1.000
_cell.angle_alpha   90.00
_cell.angle_beta   90.00
_cell.angle_gamma   90.00
#
_symmetry.space_group_name_H-M   'P 1'
#
loop_
_entity.id
_entity.type
_entity.pdbx_description
1 polymer ?
#
loop_
_entity_poly.entity_id
_entity_poly.type
_entity_poly.pdbx_seq_one_letter_code
_entity_poly.pdbx_strand_id
1 'polypeptide(L)'
;YIGEFTVSGGNINVSSVDASLSSAEIGFNFDVELTTNPIDAQVNNGPITGIPRGLGTVYLDLNNTLAVKVNETAMIIRNVTDDLSQQLAPFTGKKEFRLLGYNADPQITITQDAPLDLQVNGLVAELIF
;
A
#
# COMPACT_ATOMS: atom_id res chain seq x y z
N TYR A 1 -1.93 14.24 2.45
CA TYR A 1 -1.75 14.51 1.01
C TYR A 1 -2.94 15.29 0.48
N ILE A 2 -2.67 16.47 -0.07
CA ILE A 2 -3.72 17.40 -0.50
C ILE A 2 -4.03 17.22 -1.99
N GLY A 3 -3.08 16.75 -2.77
CA GLY A 3 -3.24 16.53 -4.21
C GLY A 3 -2.12 17.12 -5.05
N GLU A 4 -2.28 17.01 -6.36
CA GLU A 4 -1.36 17.55 -7.36
C GLU A 4 -1.84 18.92 -7.85
N PHE A 5 -0.91 19.83 -8.02
CA PHE A 5 -1.18 21.19 -8.48
C PHE A 5 -0.23 21.57 -9.60
N THR A 6 -0.76 22.28 -10.58
CA THR A 6 0.04 22.80 -11.69
C THR A 6 0.70 24.10 -11.29
N VAL A 7 2.02 24.19 -11.49
CA VAL A 7 2.77 25.43 -11.31
C VAL A 7 2.57 26.34 -12.52
N SER A 8 2.13 27.56 -12.30
CA SER A 8 1.98 28.58 -13.33
C SER A 8 2.65 29.89 -12.88
N GLY A 9 3.57 30.40 -13.70
CA GLY A 9 4.29 31.64 -13.37
C GLY A 9 5.07 31.62 -12.06
N GLY A 10 5.54 30.44 -11.63
CA GLY A 10 6.25 30.25 -10.35
C GLY A 10 5.34 30.16 -9.12
N ASN A 11 4.02 30.11 -9.31
CA ASN A 11 3.04 30.03 -8.25
C ASN A 11 2.18 28.76 -8.37
N ILE A 12 1.72 28.27 -7.22
CA ILE A 12 0.73 27.20 -7.09
C ILE A 12 -0.55 27.78 -6.53
N ASN A 13 -1.68 27.53 -7.21
CA ASN A 13 -2.97 27.96 -6.72
C ASN A 13 -3.61 26.87 -5.85
N VAL A 14 -3.70 27.11 -4.55
CA VAL A 14 -4.29 26.21 -3.56
C VAL A 14 -5.67 26.68 -3.08
N SER A 15 -6.34 27.55 -3.82
CA SER A 15 -7.64 28.13 -3.44
C SER A 15 -8.78 27.09 -3.28
N SER A 16 -8.60 25.90 -3.84
CA SER A 16 -9.53 24.76 -3.69
C SER A 16 -9.29 23.98 -2.40
N VAL A 17 -8.20 24.26 -1.69
CA VAL A 17 -7.86 23.66 -0.40
C VAL A 17 -8.29 24.64 0.70
N ASP A 18 -8.55 24.11 1.90
CA ASP A 18 -8.98 24.89 3.03
C ASP A 18 -8.10 26.15 3.24
N ALA A 19 -8.75 27.31 3.34
CA ALA A 19 -8.11 28.61 3.49
C ALA A 19 -7.35 28.79 4.83
N SER A 20 -7.39 27.80 5.72
CA SER A 20 -6.73 27.79 7.02
C SER A 20 -5.32 27.20 7.02
N LEU A 21 -4.73 26.91 5.85
CA LEU A 21 -3.37 26.39 5.75
C LEU A 21 -2.36 27.39 6.30
N SER A 22 -1.69 27.02 7.38
CA SER A 22 -0.58 27.80 7.99
C SER A 22 0.80 27.41 7.46
N SER A 23 0.93 26.20 6.93
CA SER A 23 2.17 25.67 6.31
C SER A 23 1.83 24.59 5.31
N ALA A 24 2.69 24.40 4.31
CA ALA A 24 2.58 23.32 3.34
C ALA A 24 3.97 22.83 2.93
N GLU A 25 4.10 21.53 2.74
CA GLU A 25 5.26 20.92 2.10
C GLU A 25 4.95 20.69 0.62
N ILE A 26 5.86 21.10 -0.24
CA ILE A 26 5.72 21.03 -1.70
C ILE A 26 6.88 20.22 -2.26
N GLY A 27 6.58 19.22 -3.06
CA GLY A 27 7.56 18.37 -3.70
C GLY A 27 7.06 17.80 -5.02
N PHE A 28 7.91 17.03 -5.67
CA PHE A 28 7.49 16.25 -6.84
C PHE A 28 6.69 15.03 -6.41
N ASN A 29 5.66 14.70 -7.19
CA ASN A 29 4.94 13.44 -6.99
C ASN A 29 5.84 12.26 -7.37
N PHE A 30 5.64 11.14 -6.68
CA PHE A 30 6.27 9.87 -6.99
C PHE A 30 5.37 8.72 -6.58
N ASP A 31 5.44 7.65 -7.34
CA ASP A 31 4.77 6.39 -7.04
C ASP A 31 5.80 5.38 -6.54
N VAL A 32 5.36 4.50 -5.66
CA VAL A 32 6.19 3.40 -5.17
C VAL A 32 5.59 2.09 -5.67
N GLU A 33 6.42 1.27 -6.29
CA GLU A 33 6.06 -0.09 -6.69
C GLU A 33 7.17 -1.07 -6.31
N LEU A 34 6.79 -2.12 -5.62
CA LEU A 34 7.65 -3.24 -5.28
C LEU A 34 6.94 -4.53 -5.64
N THR A 35 7.49 -5.30 -6.57
CA THR A 35 6.97 -6.63 -6.91
C THR A 35 7.96 -7.70 -6.47
N THR A 36 7.47 -8.69 -5.71
CA THR A 36 8.29 -9.84 -5.31
C THR A 36 8.59 -10.73 -6.51
N ASN A 37 9.61 -11.57 -6.39
CA ASN A 37 9.73 -12.72 -7.28
C ASN A 37 8.52 -13.64 -7.08
N PRO A 38 8.21 -14.53 -8.05
CA PRO A 38 7.21 -15.56 -7.86
C PRO A 38 7.45 -16.32 -6.55
N ILE A 39 6.39 -16.43 -5.74
CA ILE A 39 6.49 -17.11 -4.46
C ILE A 39 6.45 -18.60 -4.71
N ASP A 40 7.52 -19.27 -4.39
CA ASP A 40 7.65 -20.71 -4.50
C ASP A 40 7.79 -21.35 -3.12
N ALA A 41 7.34 -22.58 -2.99
CA ALA A 41 7.46 -23.34 -1.77
C ALA A 41 7.94 -24.76 -2.11
N GLN A 42 8.73 -25.32 -1.22
CA GLN A 42 9.17 -26.69 -1.31
C GLN A 42 8.32 -27.53 -0.36
N VAL A 43 7.65 -28.53 -0.90
CA VAL A 43 6.91 -29.54 -0.12
C VAL A 43 7.67 -30.85 -0.11
N ASN A 44 7.27 -31.78 0.75
CA ASN A 44 7.98 -33.06 0.93
C ASN A 44 8.22 -33.86 -0.36
N ASN A 45 7.44 -33.62 -1.42
CA ASN A 45 7.52 -34.31 -2.70
C ASN A 45 8.24 -33.50 -3.81
N GLY A 46 8.88 -32.37 -3.45
CA GLY A 46 9.62 -31.52 -4.40
C GLY A 46 9.04 -30.11 -4.53
N PRO A 47 9.58 -29.31 -5.46
CA PRO A 47 9.10 -27.96 -5.72
C PRO A 47 7.71 -27.98 -6.35
N ILE A 48 6.88 -27.01 -6.01
CA ILE A 48 5.53 -26.84 -6.58
C ILE A 48 5.51 -25.85 -7.75
N THR A 49 6.64 -25.57 -8.34
CA THR A 49 6.77 -24.68 -9.49
C THR A 49 5.86 -25.12 -10.64
N GLY A 50 5.09 -24.19 -11.20
CA GLY A 50 4.13 -24.44 -12.28
C GLY A 50 2.78 -25.03 -11.85
N ILE A 51 2.59 -25.36 -10.57
CA ILE A 51 1.29 -25.74 -10.04
C ILE A 51 0.51 -24.46 -9.67
N PRO A 52 -0.72 -24.27 -10.17
CA PRO A 52 -1.55 -23.13 -9.78
C PRO A 52 -1.76 -23.11 -8.26
N ARG A 53 -1.46 -21.98 -7.64
CA ARG A 53 -1.61 -21.74 -6.22
C ARG A 53 -2.17 -20.36 -5.95
N GLY A 54 -2.89 -20.23 -4.87
CA GLY A 54 -3.49 -18.97 -4.44
C GLY A 54 -2.65 -18.29 -3.38
N LEU A 55 -2.69 -16.96 -3.36
CA LEU A 55 -2.33 -16.16 -2.20
C LEU A 55 -3.62 -15.91 -1.43
N GLY A 56 -3.76 -16.49 -0.25
CA GLY A 56 -4.94 -16.29 0.59
C GLY A 56 -4.84 -14.98 1.35
N THR A 57 -3.93 -14.94 2.31
CA THR A 57 -3.75 -13.78 3.18
C THR A 57 -2.29 -13.32 3.11
N VAL A 58 -2.11 -12.02 2.99
CA VAL A 58 -0.79 -11.37 3.09
C VAL A 58 -0.80 -10.45 4.30
N TYR A 59 0.20 -10.58 5.15
CA TYR A 59 0.43 -9.70 6.28
C TYR A 59 1.64 -8.82 5.98
N LEU A 60 1.47 -7.52 6.04
CA LEU A 60 2.56 -6.56 6.04
C LEU A 60 2.83 -6.04 7.45
N ASP A 61 4.08 -6.05 7.84
CA ASP A 61 4.55 -5.33 9.03
C ASP A 61 4.97 -3.92 8.61
N LEU A 62 4.17 -2.95 9.02
CA LEU A 62 4.26 -1.55 8.61
C LEU A 62 4.73 -0.68 9.77
N ASN A 63 5.43 0.39 9.45
CA ASN A 63 5.78 1.44 10.39
C ASN A 63 5.46 2.81 9.79
N ASN A 64 4.75 3.64 10.56
CA ASN A 64 4.44 5.03 10.20
C ASN A 64 3.89 5.19 8.77
N THR A 65 2.96 4.31 8.36
CA THR A 65 2.45 4.23 7.00
C THR A 65 1.00 4.73 6.92
N LEU A 66 0.72 5.63 5.98
CA LEU A 66 -0.61 6.21 5.78
C LEU A 66 -1.41 5.51 4.67
N ALA A 67 -0.75 5.03 3.63
CA ALA A 67 -1.43 4.37 2.53
C ALA A 67 -0.52 3.31 1.91
N VAL A 68 -1.08 2.17 1.58
CA VAL A 68 -0.42 1.10 0.82
C VAL A 68 -1.49 0.21 0.20
N LYS A 69 -1.21 -0.34 -0.97
CA LYS A 69 -2.02 -1.37 -1.62
C LYS A 69 -1.19 -2.64 -1.77
N VAL A 70 -1.85 -3.78 -1.68
CA VAL A 70 -1.27 -5.09 -1.98
C VAL A 70 -2.14 -5.75 -3.04
N ASN A 71 -1.57 -6.03 -4.22
CA ASN A 71 -2.29 -6.54 -5.40
C ASN A 71 -3.61 -5.80 -5.61
N GLU A 72 -3.56 -4.47 -5.70
CA GLU A 72 -4.70 -3.55 -5.84
C GLU A 72 -5.65 -3.47 -4.62
N THR A 73 -5.44 -4.26 -3.59
CA THR A 73 -6.24 -4.20 -2.36
C THR A 73 -5.69 -3.10 -1.44
N ALA A 74 -6.47 -2.05 -1.25
CA ALA A 74 -6.06 -0.91 -0.43
C ALA A 74 -6.11 -1.22 1.08
N MET A 75 -5.16 -0.66 1.82
CA MET A 75 -5.17 -0.68 3.27
C MET A 75 -6.32 0.18 3.82
N ILE A 76 -7.13 -0.41 4.68
CA ILE A 76 -8.18 0.30 5.42
C ILE A 76 -7.61 0.71 6.77
N ILE A 77 -7.45 2.02 6.99
CA ILE A 77 -6.97 2.58 8.25
C ILE A 77 -8.15 3.02 9.13
N ARG A 78 -9.15 3.66 8.52
CA ARG A 78 -10.35 4.14 9.23
C ARG A 78 -11.43 3.09 9.28
N ASN A 79 -12.10 2.98 10.43
CA ASN A 79 -13.32 2.22 10.60
C ASN A 79 -14.54 3.12 10.44
N VAL A 80 -15.71 2.52 10.29
CA VAL A 80 -17.00 3.26 10.15
C VAL A 80 -17.31 4.11 11.39
N THR A 81 -16.76 3.76 12.54
CA THR A 81 -16.97 4.44 13.82
C THR A 81 -15.97 5.55 14.11
N ASP A 82 -14.97 5.74 13.25
CA ASP A 82 -13.94 6.76 13.47
C ASP A 82 -14.46 8.17 13.18
N ASP A 83 -13.99 9.12 13.97
CA ASP A 83 -14.29 10.54 13.75
C ASP A 83 -13.58 11.05 12.50
N LEU A 84 -14.35 11.35 11.47
CA LEU A 84 -13.84 11.82 10.18
C LEU A 84 -13.32 13.27 10.22
N SER A 85 -13.58 14.00 11.28
CA SER A 85 -13.03 15.35 11.48
C SER A 85 -11.58 15.34 11.95
N GLN A 86 -11.11 14.22 12.47
CA GLN A 86 -9.73 14.06 12.93
C GLN A 86 -8.80 13.73 11.78
N GLN A 87 -7.58 14.24 11.85
CA GLN A 87 -6.53 13.91 10.90
C GLN A 87 -6.20 12.41 10.97
N LEU A 88 -5.96 11.80 9.82
CA LEU A 88 -5.57 10.40 9.74
C LEU A 88 -4.20 10.19 10.39
N ALA A 89 -4.14 9.31 11.40
CA ALA A 89 -2.88 8.94 12.03
C ALA A 89 -2.18 7.83 11.23
N PRO A 90 -0.85 7.89 11.08
CA PRO A 90 -0.10 6.80 10.46
C PRO A 90 -0.24 5.49 11.24
N PHE A 91 -0.29 4.39 10.51
CA PHE A 91 -0.41 3.06 11.09
C PHE A 91 0.97 2.43 11.33
N THR A 92 1.14 1.82 12.49
CA THR A 92 2.29 0.99 12.83
C THR A 92 1.80 -0.34 13.37
N GLY A 93 2.29 -1.45 12.82
CA GLY A 93 1.93 -2.81 13.20
C GLY A 93 1.68 -3.70 11.99
N LYS A 94 1.08 -4.86 12.24
CA LYS A 94 0.75 -5.83 11.18
C LYS A 94 -0.61 -5.54 10.59
N LYS A 95 -0.69 -5.49 9.28
CA LYS A 95 -1.93 -5.31 8.52
C LYS A 95 -2.18 -6.50 7.62
N GLU A 96 -3.41 -6.99 7.66
CA GLU A 96 -3.89 -8.12 6.86
C GLU A 96 -4.50 -7.63 5.55
N PHE A 97 -4.13 -8.30 4.45
CA PHE A 97 -4.72 -8.14 3.13
C PHE A 97 -5.20 -9.50 2.63
N ARG A 98 -6.48 -9.59 2.31
CA ARG A 98 -7.05 -10.80 1.73
C ARG A 98 -7.01 -10.70 0.22
N LEU A 99 -6.34 -11.66 -0.39
CA LEU A 99 -6.17 -11.73 -1.83
C LEU A 99 -7.02 -12.86 -2.39
N LEU A 100 -7.40 -12.74 -3.64
CA LEU A 100 -8.20 -13.73 -4.34
C LEU A 100 -7.51 -14.15 -5.63
N GLY A 101 -7.65 -15.42 -5.97
CA GLY A 101 -7.18 -15.96 -7.24
C GLY A 101 -6.08 -16.99 -7.12
N TYR A 102 -5.89 -17.72 -8.21
CA TYR A 102 -4.87 -18.75 -8.38
C TYR A 102 -4.00 -18.41 -9.58
N ASN A 103 -2.69 -18.56 -9.43
CA ASN A 103 -1.72 -18.35 -10.49
C ASN A 103 -0.61 -19.40 -10.38
N ALA A 104 0.01 -19.78 -11.51
CA ALA A 104 1.17 -20.65 -11.51
C ALA A 104 2.39 -19.96 -10.86
N ASP A 105 2.49 -18.64 -11.05
CA ASP A 105 3.61 -17.82 -10.54
C ASP A 105 3.05 -16.64 -9.70
N PRO A 106 2.51 -16.90 -8.51
CA PRO A 106 1.92 -15.85 -7.68
C PRO A 106 2.98 -14.87 -7.20
N GLN A 107 2.75 -13.59 -7.42
CA GLN A 107 3.60 -12.48 -6.98
C GLN A 107 2.80 -11.54 -6.10
N ILE A 108 3.49 -10.86 -5.21
CA ILE A 108 2.91 -9.81 -4.38
C ILE A 108 3.47 -8.49 -4.88
N THR A 109 2.58 -7.59 -5.30
CA THR A 109 2.91 -6.23 -5.67
C THR A 109 2.41 -5.28 -4.60
N ILE A 110 3.33 -4.50 -4.04
CA ILE A 110 3.05 -3.45 -3.06
C ILE A 110 3.16 -2.13 -3.79
N THR A 111 2.11 -1.33 -3.76
CA THR A 111 2.06 -0.02 -4.43
C THR A 111 1.62 1.08 -3.48
N GLN A 112 2.07 2.29 -3.78
CA GLN A 112 1.59 3.52 -3.15
C GLN A 112 1.52 4.62 -4.22
N ASP A 113 0.33 5.18 -4.42
CA ASP A 113 0.04 6.15 -5.48
C ASP A 113 0.21 7.61 -5.00
N ALA A 114 0.58 7.82 -3.78
CA ALA A 114 0.74 9.16 -3.21
C ALA A 114 2.10 9.29 -2.54
N PRO A 115 2.74 10.47 -2.58
CA PRO A 115 4.05 10.69 -1.99
C PRO A 115 3.96 10.82 -0.46
N LEU A 116 3.63 9.72 0.20
CA LEU A 116 3.47 9.61 1.65
C LEU A 116 4.53 8.67 2.23
N ASP A 117 4.75 8.77 3.53
CA ASP A 117 5.65 7.86 4.21
C ASP A 117 5.18 6.42 4.08
N LEU A 118 6.08 5.56 3.65
CA LEU A 118 5.86 4.12 3.53
C LEU A 118 7.10 3.38 4.07
N GLN A 119 6.89 2.57 5.07
CA GLN A 119 7.92 1.68 5.58
C GLN A 119 7.34 0.28 5.78
N VAL A 120 7.87 -0.68 5.04
CA VAL A 120 7.54 -2.10 5.14
C VAL A 120 8.72 -2.82 5.78
N ASN A 121 8.52 -3.35 6.99
CA ASN A 121 9.55 -4.07 7.74
C ASN A 121 9.57 -5.56 7.44
N GLY A 122 8.42 -6.11 7.05
CA GLY A 122 8.30 -7.54 6.76
C GLY A 122 7.03 -7.87 5.99
N LEU A 123 7.08 -9.04 5.34
CA LEU A 123 5.97 -9.59 4.58
C LEU A 123 5.84 -11.08 4.91
N VAL A 124 4.63 -11.51 5.19
CA VAL A 124 4.27 -12.93 5.35
C VAL A 124 3.08 -13.22 4.46
N ALA A 125 3.16 -14.27 3.67
CA ALA A 125 2.09 -14.69 2.76
C ALA A 125 1.64 -16.11 3.08
N GLU A 126 0.33 -16.32 3.03
CA GLU A 126 -0.29 -17.63 3.10
C GLU A 126 -0.52 -18.16 1.67
N LEU A 127 0.06 -19.33 1.39
CA LEU A 127 -0.14 -20.02 0.13
C LEU A 127 -1.25 -21.06 0.26
N ILE A 128 -2.15 -21.09 -0.71
CA ILE A 128 -3.24 -22.07 -0.83
C ILE A 128 -2.99 -22.93 -2.06
N PHE A 129 -3.02 -24.24 -1.87
CA PHE A 129 -2.81 -25.24 -2.92
C PHE A 129 -4.12 -25.88 -3.34
#